data_c4b14adf7a8b32cfb3941f887dd63901
#
_entry.id   c4b14adf7a8b32cfb3941f887dd63901
#
_cell.length_a   1.000
_cell.length_b   1.000
_cell.length_c   1.000
_cell.angle_alpha   90.00
_cell.angle_beta   90.00
_cell.angle_gamma   90.00
#
_symmetry.space_group_name_H-M   'P 1'
#
loop_
_entity.id
_entity.type
_entity.pdbx_description
1 polymer ?
#
loop_
_entity_poly.entity_id
_entity_poly.type
_entity_poly.pdbx_seq_one_letter_code
_entity_poly.pdbx_strand_id
1 'polypeptide(L)'
;MPFNIDLHTHTFFSGDGVSSPEDNISAARAKGLSGFAVTDHNTCDAVTYLLDKGLMREDGAPVDGFLIVPGQEVTTAEGHLLCIGTTIPDLKGTPAREVCEIIHERGGLAIPPHPYDLFRAGIRFPVLETLPIDALEVFNAATTLRRYNSFAFNYAQSRGLPMTAASDAHHYGALGTAYTILNTEDFSVQGVLAQICKSNELSQHYLTPRDSVRKTWNNWMRLRRRKKLPAAEAKFEHLDKR
;
A
#
# COMPACT_ATOMS: atom_id res chain seq x y z
N MET A 1 -9.82 3.40 -20.88
CA MET A 1 -10.37 4.31 -19.83
C MET A 1 -9.38 4.34 -18.68
N PRO A 2 -9.24 5.44 -17.93
CA PRO A 2 -8.34 5.47 -16.78
C PRO A 2 -8.81 4.53 -15.69
N PHE A 3 -7.85 3.88 -14.99
CA PHE A 3 -8.10 3.03 -13.84
C PHE A 3 -7.66 3.73 -12.56
N ASN A 4 -8.55 3.80 -11.59
CA ASN A 4 -8.31 4.40 -10.27
C ASN A 4 -7.79 3.31 -9.33
N ILE A 5 -6.51 3.34 -8.98
CA ILE A 5 -5.86 2.32 -8.15
C ILE A 5 -5.26 2.95 -6.89
N ASP A 6 -5.67 2.49 -5.72
CA ASP A 6 -5.04 2.86 -4.44
C ASP A 6 -3.84 1.93 -4.21
N LEU A 7 -2.63 2.46 -4.32
CA LEU A 7 -1.39 1.67 -4.35
C LEU A 7 -0.80 1.37 -2.96
N HIS A 8 -1.46 1.82 -1.88
CA HIS A 8 -0.95 1.61 -0.51
C HIS A 8 -2.12 1.40 0.45
N THR A 9 -2.40 0.12 0.77
CA THR A 9 -3.50 -0.26 1.65
C THR A 9 -3.14 -1.43 2.54
N HIS A 10 -3.71 -1.46 3.74
CA HIS A 10 -3.47 -2.50 4.74
C HIS A 10 -4.74 -3.27 5.06
N THR A 11 -4.55 -4.54 5.43
CA THR A 11 -5.58 -5.44 5.90
C THR A 11 -5.33 -5.88 7.35
N PHE A 12 -6.17 -6.74 7.89
CA PHE A 12 -5.94 -7.30 9.23
C PHE A 12 -4.73 -8.27 9.29
N PHE A 13 -4.15 -8.67 8.15
CA PHE A 13 -2.90 -9.43 8.14
C PHE A 13 -1.71 -8.55 8.54
N SER A 14 -1.79 -7.26 8.31
CA SER A 14 -0.90 -6.27 8.89
C SER A 14 -1.11 -6.13 10.40
N GLY A 15 -0.03 -5.91 11.14
CA GLY A 15 -0.10 -5.74 12.59
C GLY A 15 -1.01 -4.61 13.06
N ASP A 16 -1.37 -3.66 12.22
CA ASP A 16 -2.09 -2.42 12.51
C ASP A 16 -3.33 -2.17 11.63
N GLY A 17 -3.55 -2.97 10.57
CA GLY A 17 -4.78 -2.98 9.81
C GLY A 17 -5.94 -3.65 10.57
N VAL A 18 -7.18 -3.27 10.27
CA VAL A 18 -8.38 -3.76 10.99
C VAL A 18 -9.47 -4.31 10.06
N SER A 19 -9.35 -4.13 8.76
CA SER A 19 -10.35 -4.56 7.78
C SER A 19 -9.98 -5.87 7.12
N SER A 20 -10.96 -6.71 6.81
CA SER A 20 -10.74 -7.87 5.96
C SER A 20 -10.45 -7.42 4.53
N PRO A 21 -9.77 -8.25 3.71
CA PRO A 21 -9.61 -7.99 2.29
C PRO A 21 -10.97 -7.79 1.57
N GLU A 22 -12.00 -8.53 1.94
CA GLU A 22 -13.36 -8.42 1.38
C GLU A 22 -14.02 -7.09 1.73
N ASP A 23 -13.86 -6.59 2.97
CA ASP A 23 -14.37 -5.26 3.36
C ASP A 23 -13.67 -4.18 2.55
N ASN A 24 -12.35 -4.33 2.30
CA ASN A 24 -11.58 -3.41 1.46
C ASN A 24 -12.06 -3.46 0.00
N ILE A 25 -12.29 -4.63 -0.60
CA ILE A 25 -12.84 -4.79 -1.96
C ILE A 25 -14.20 -4.10 -2.06
N SER A 26 -15.10 -4.39 -1.11
CA SER A 26 -16.45 -3.82 -1.11
C SER A 26 -16.44 -2.30 -1.01
N ALA A 27 -15.59 -1.74 -0.12
CA ALA A 27 -15.45 -0.30 0.05
C ALA A 27 -14.80 0.37 -1.15
N ALA A 28 -13.78 -0.24 -1.77
CA ALA A 28 -13.13 0.26 -2.96
C ALA A 28 -14.11 0.36 -4.14
N ARG A 29 -14.86 -0.71 -4.40
CA ARG A 29 -15.91 -0.72 -5.44
C ARG A 29 -16.97 0.35 -5.19
N ALA A 30 -17.45 0.49 -3.95
CA ALA A 30 -18.45 1.50 -3.59
C ALA A 30 -17.95 2.94 -3.80
N LYS A 31 -16.64 3.16 -3.78
CA LYS A 31 -16.00 4.47 -4.03
C LYS A 31 -15.56 4.67 -5.48
N GLY A 32 -15.84 3.72 -6.37
CA GLY A 32 -15.49 3.81 -7.80
C GLY A 32 -14.02 3.57 -8.10
N LEU A 33 -13.28 2.90 -7.21
CA LEU A 33 -11.94 2.42 -7.54
C LEU A 33 -12.02 1.21 -8.47
N SER A 34 -11.04 1.11 -9.36
CA SER A 34 -10.86 -0.04 -10.25
C SER A 34 -10.08 -1.17 -9.56
N GLY A 35 -9.33 -0.85 -8.50
CA GLY A 35 -8.52 -1.79 -7.75
C GLY A 35 -7.74 -1.15 -6.61
N PHE A 36 -6.96 -1.97 -5.92
CA PHE A 36 -5.96 -1.51 -4.95
C PHE A 36 -4.78 -2.48 -4.86
N ALA A 37 -3.65 -2.00 -4.32
CA ALA A 37 -2.54 -2.86 -3.94
C ALA A 37 -2.68 -3.28 -2.47
N VAL A 38 -2.47 -4.57 -2.18
CA VAL A 38 -2.35 -5.10 -0.83
C VAL A 38 -0.89 -4.98 -0.41
N THR A 39 -0.62 -4.12 0.58
CA THR A 39 0.74 -3.79 1.01
C THR A 39 0.91 -3.92 2.53
N ASP A 40 0.46 -5.03 3.09
CA ASP A 40 0.58 -5.30 4.52
C ASP A 40 2.04 -5.28 5.00
N HIS A 41 2.27 -4.84 6.23
CA HIS A 41 3.62 -4.71 6.80
C HIS A 41 4.32 -6.05 6.93
N ASN A 42 5.43 -6.21 6.22
CA ASN A 42 6.39 -7.34 6.30
C ASN A 42 5.74 -8.73 6.09
N THR A 43 4.62 -8.81 5.37
CA THR A 43 3.93 -10.07 5.07
C THR A 43 3.17 -10.01 3.75
N CYS A 44 3.11 -11.13 3.04
CA CYS A 44 2.24 -11.36 1.88
C CYS A 44 1.08 -12.32 2.19
N ASP A 45 0.74 -12.54 3.47
CA ASP A 45 -0.31 -13.48 3.87
C ASP A 45 -1.68 -13.13 3.25
N ALA A 46 -1.99 -11.83 3.12
CA ALA A 46 -3.21 -11.38 2.46
C ALA A 46 -3.26 -11.75 0.98
N VAL A 47 -2.12 -11.74 0.27
CA VAL A 47 -2.03 -12.16 -1.13
C VAL A 47 -2.37 -13.65 -1.25
N THR A 48 -1.76 -14.50 -0.42
CA THR A 48 -2.05 -15.94 -0.37
C THR A 48 -3.52 -16.17 -0.08
N TYR A 49 -4.07 -15.49 0.92
CA TYR A 49 -5.48 -15.59 1.27
C TYR A 49 -6.42 -15.23 0.09
N LEU A 50 -6.12 -14.12 -0.62
CA LEU A 50 -6.93 -13.65 -1.75
C LEU A 50 -6.88 -14.60 -2.94
N LEU A 51 -5.73 -15.22 -3.21
CA LEU A 51 -5.58 -16.28 -4.22
C LEU A 51 -6.41 -17.52 -3.84
N ASP A 52 -6.30 -18.00 -2.61
CA ASP A 52 -7.04 -19.16 -2.10
C ASP A 52 -8.57 -18.96 -2.14
N LYS A 53 -9.02 -17.70 -1.96
CA LYS A 53 -10.44 -17.33 -2.07
C LYS A 53 -10.92 -17.05 -3.49
N GLY A 54 -10.05 -17.09 -4.49
CA GLY A 54 -10.37 -16.72 -5.87
C GLY A 54 -10.74 -15.25 -6.06
N LEU A 55 -10.36 -14.40 -5.11
CA LEU A 55 -10.55 -12.93 -5.17
C LEU A 55 -9.41 -12.22 -5.90
N MET A 56 -8.34 -12.95 -6.18
CA MET A 56 -7.19 -12.54 -6.95
C MET A 56 -6.76 -13.70 -7.85
N ARG A 57 -6.08 -13.39 -8.96
CA ARG A 57 -5.60 -14.39 -9.93
C ARG A 57 -4.08 -14.37 -10.02
N GLU A 58 -3.47 -15.54 -10.14
CA GLU A 58 -2.02 -15.69 -10.31
C GLU A 58 -1.49 -15.08 -11.63
N ASP A 59 -2.35 -15.05 -12.68
CA ASP A 59 -2.01 -14.45 -13.96
C ASP A 59 -2.07 -12.91 -13.96
N GLY A 60 -2.43 -12.30 -12.82
CA GLY A 60 -2.54 -10.86 -12.66
C GLY A 60 -3.72 -10.20 -13.37
N ALA A 61 -4.68 -10.99 -13.89
CA ALA A 61 -5.91 -10.47 -14.47
C ALA A 61 -6.93 -10.06 -13.38
N PRO A 62 -7.85 -9.14 -13.66
CA PRO A 62 -8.88 -8.74 -12.71
C PRO A 62 -9.89 -9.88 -12.44
N VAL A 63 -10.49 -9.86 -11.25
CA VAL A 63 -11.64 -10.71 -10.88
C VAL A 63 -12.90 -9.84 -10.86
N ASP A 64 -13.93 -10.22 -11.60
CA ASP A 64 -15.18 -9.47 -11.70
C ASP A 64 -14.97 -7.96 -11.98
N GLY A 65 -14.04 -7.64 -12.88
CA GLY A 65 -13.73 -6.27 -13.26
C GLY A 65 -13.03 -5.44 -12.15
N PHE A 66 -12.43 -6.09 -11.16
CA PHE A 66 -11.68 -5.44 -10.07
C PHE A 66 -10.28 -6.04 -9.94
N LEU A 67 -9.28 -5.18 -9.86
CA LEU A 67 -7.88 -5.60 -9.83
C LEU A 67 -7.31 -5.47 -8.41
N ILE A 68 -6.72 -6.56 -7.92
CA ILE A 68 -5.88 -6.52 -6.72
C ILE A 68 -4.43 -6.71 -7.16
N VAL A 69 -3.59 -5.74 -6.81
CA VAL A 69 -2.16 -5.77 -7.09
C VAL A 69 -1.44 -6.37 -5.88
N PRO A 70 -0.66 -7.45 -6.04
CA PRO A 70 0.11 -8.02 -4.93
C PRO A 70 1.21 -7.05 -4.50
N GLY A 71 1.56 -7.07 -3.21
CA GLY A 71 2.63 -6.25 -2.69
C GLY A 71 2.90 -6.48 -1.21
N GLN A 72 3.78 -5.64 -0.68
CA GLN A 72 4.16 -5.63 0.73
C GLN A 72 4.76 -4.27 1.08
N GLU A 73 4.50 -3.75 2.28
CA GLU A 73 5.27 -2.65 2.84
C GLU A 73 6.37 -3.20 3.74
N VAL A 74 7.62 -3.10 3.27
CA VAL A 74 8.79 -3.60 3.99
C VAL A 74 9.30 -2.53 4.95
N THR A 75 9.47 -2.90 6.22
CA THR A 75 10.20 -2.08 7.20
C THR A 75 11.70 -2.34 7.03
N THR A 76 12.37 -1.58 6.16
CA THR A 76 13.82 -1.69 5.92
C THR A 76 14.62 -1.06 7.06
N ALA A 77 15.94 -1.16 7.00
CA ALA A 77 16.84 -0.51 7.97
C ALA A 77 16.70 1.02 7.96
N GLU A 78 16.39 1.63 6.79
CA GLU A 78 16.35 3.09 6.62
C GLU A 78 14.92 3.67 6.60
N GLY A 79 13.90 2.84 6.54
CA GLY A 79 12.50 3.25 6.51
C GLY A 79 11.61 2.31 5.70
N HIS A 80 10.39 2.72 5.44
CA HIS A 80 9.42 1.90 4.71
C HIS A 80 9.66 1.93 3.20
N LEU A 81 9.47 0.77 2.56
CA LEU A 81 9.56 0.60 1.11
C LEU A 81 8.42 -0.31 0.63
N LEU A 82 7.62 0.17 -0.34
CA LEU A 82 6.61 -0.66 -0.98
C LEU A 82 7.27 -1.55 -2.04
N CYS A 83 6.96 -2.84 -1.97
CA CYS A 83 7.05 -3.79 -3.05
C CYS A 83 5.68 -3.83 -3.75
N ILE A 84 5.60 -3.52 -5.04
CA ILE A 84 4.35 -3.51 -5.81
C ILE A 84 4.46 -4.48 -6.98
N GLY A 85 3.44 -5.31 -7.18
CA GLY A 85 3.30 -6.21 -8.32
C GLY A 85 3.85 -7.61 -8.14
N THR A 86 4.50 -7.90 -7.03
CA THR A 86 5.04 -9.22 -6.71
C THR A 86 5.00 -9.51 -5.21
N THR A 87 5.31 -10.72 -4.83
CA THR A 87 5.49 -11.12 -3.43
C THR A 87 6.97 -11.37 -3.12
N ILE A 88 7.38 -10.97 -1.93
CA ILE A 88 8.74 -11.17 -1.41
C ILE A 88 8.66 -11.77 0.00
N PRO A 89 9.74 -12.42 0.50
CA PRO A 89 9.78 -12.90 1.88
C PRO A 89 9.74 -11.73 2.88
N ASP A 90 9.63 -12.03 4.18
CA ASP A 90 9.83 -11.02 5.22
C ASP A 90 11.30 -10.56 5.20
N LEU A 91 11.51 -9.32 4.81
CA LEU A 91 12.82 -8.65 4.70
C LEU A 91 12.95 -7.52 5.74
N LYS A 92 12.22 -7.61 6.83
CA LYS A 92 12.29 -6.61 7.90
C LYS A 92 13.71 -6.40 8.41
N GLY A 93 14.16 -5.12 8.42
CA GLY A 93 15.48 -4.71 8.88
C GLY A 93 16.60 -4.89 7.84
N THR A 94 16.30 -5.43 6.66
CA THR A 94 17.25 -5.49 5.54
C THR A 94 17.52 -4.08 5.00
N PRO A 95 18.74 -3.76 4.52
CA PRO A 95 19.03 -2.48 3.88
C PRO A 95 18.09 -2.20 2.68
N ALA A 96 17.57 -0.98 2.58
CA ALA A 96 16.58 -0.63 1.55
C ALA A 96 17.07 -0.88 0.12
N ARG A 97 18.37 -0.69 -0.16
CA ARG A 97 18.96 -0.99 -1.47
C ARG A 97 18.84 -2.48 -1.82
N GLU A 98 19.17 -3.35 -0.89
CA GLU A 98 19.07 -4.81 -1.08
C GLU A 98 17.61 -5.23 -1.30
N VAL A 99 16.68 -4.61 -0.56
CA VAL A 99 15.23 -4.85 -0.77
C VAL A 99 14.79 -4.41 -2.15
N CYS A 100 15.25 -3.24 -2.67
CA CYS A 100 14.98 -2.83 -4.05
C CYS A 100 15.47 -3.88 -5.07
N GLU A 101 16.70 -4.38 -4.90
CA GLU A 101 17.29 -5.38 -5.78
C GLU A 101 16.46 -6.67 -5.80
N ILE A 102 16.06 -7.17 -4.63
CA ILE A 102 15.20 -8.36 -4.51
C ILE A 102 13.83 -8.14 -5.16
N ILE A 103 13.23 -6.94 -5.00
CA ILE A 103 11.96 -6.59 -5.65
C ILE A 103 12.10 -6.65 -7.17
N HIS A 104 13.16 -6.04 -7.73
CA HIS A 104 13.43 -6.03 -9.16
C HIS A 104 13.70 -7.42 -9.73
N GLU A 105 14.46 -8.26 -9.04
CA GLU A 105 14.70 -9.66 -9.44
C GLU A 105 13.41 -10.46 -9.57
N ARG A 106 12.35 -10.06 -8.84
CA ARG A 106 11.03 -10.67 -8.89
C ARG A 106 10.03 -9.97 -9.81
N GLY A 107 10.49 -8.96 -10.56
CA GLY A 107 9.68 -8.22 -11.53
C GLY A 107 8.69 -7.23 -10.91
N GLY A 108 8.88 -6.87 -9.64
CA GLY A 108 8.10 -5.84 -8.96
C GLY A 108 8.71 -4.44 -9.07
N LEU A 109 8.00 -3.45 -8.53
CA LEU A 109 8.45 -2.07 -8.42
C LEU A 109 8.73 -1.70 -6.98
N ALA A 110 9.83 -0.97 -6.76
CA ALA A 110 10.26 -0.42 -5.48
C ALA A 110 9.81 1.05 -5.36
N ILE A 111 8.88 1.34 -4.45
CA ILE A 111 8.30 2.68 -4.29
C ILE A 111 8.39 3.10 -2.81
N PRO A 112 9.24 4.08 -2.45
CA PRO A 112 9.26 4.63 -1.10
C PRO A 112 7.93 5.34 -0.77
N PRO A 113 7.18 4.88 0.25
CA PRO A 113 5.96 5.52 0.68
C PRO A 113 6.26 6.69 1.62
N HIS A 114 5.35 7.68 1.66
CA HIS A 114 5.38 8.82 2.60
C HIS A 114 6.82 9.31 2.94
N PRO A 115 7.70 9.56 1.94
CA PRO A 115 9.08 9.93 2.21
C PRO A 115 9.13 11.21 3.05
N TYR A 116 10.20 11.36 3.85
CA TYR A 116 10.36 12.44 4.83
C TYR A 116 9.44 12.42 6.05
N ASP A 117 8.37 11.62 6.09
CA ASP A 117 7.50 11.55 7.27
C ASP A 117 8.18 10.75 8.39
N LEU A 118 8.76 11.51 9.34
CA LEU A 118 9.55 10.97 10.45
C LEU A 118 8.71 10.11 11.41
N PHE A 119 7.41 10.36 11.48
CA PHE A 119 6.50 9.66 12.39
C PHE A 119 5.98 8.35 11.77
N ARG A 120 6.23 8.15 10.46
CA ARG A 120 5.80 6.98 9.70
C ARG A 120 6.96 6.21 9.08
N ALA A 121 8.17 6.37 9.63
CA ALA A 121 9.37 5.72 9.11
C ALA A 121 9.62 5.95 7.61
N GLY A 122 9.33 7.16 7.10
CA GLY A 122 9.63 7.52 5.71
C GLY A 122 11.14 7.59 5.45
N ILE A 123 11.60 6.99 4.35
CA ILE A 123 13.01 7.08 3.92
C ILE A 123 13.34 8.53 3.60
N ARG A 124 14.52 8.98 4.04
CA ARG A 124 14.98 10.36 3.95
C ARG A 124 16.15 10.53 3.02
N PHE A 125 16.32 11.75 2.52
CA PHE A 125 17.55 12.24 1.98
C PHE A 125 18.70 12.17 3.03
N PRO A 126 19.92 11.71 2.71
CA PRO A 126 20.41 11.38 1.37
C PRO A 126 20.18 9.91 0.95
N VAL A 127 19.63 9.05 1.80
CA VAL A 127 19.43 7.63 1.48
C VAL A 127 18.58 7.46 0.22
N LEU A 128 17.46 8.18 0.15
CA LEU A 128 16.53 8.12 -0.98
C LEU A 128 17.22 8.36 -2.34
N GLU A 129 18.25 9.22 -2.38
CA GLU A 129 19.02 9.50 -3.60
C GLU A 129 19.87 8.33 -4.09
N THR A 130 20.18 7.40 -3.21
CA THR A 130 21.04 6.27 -3.52
C THR A 130 20.28 5.03 -3.96
N LEU A 131 18.96 5.01 -3.78
CA LEU A 131 18.14 3.83 -4.05
C LEU A 131 17.71 3.75 -5.52
N PRO A 132 17.72 2.55 -6.12
CA PRO A 132 17.18 2.31 -7.46
C PRO A 132 15.64 2.18 -7.37
N ILE A 133 14.94 3.30 -7.17
CA ILE A 133 13.49 3.34 -7.06
C ILE A 133 12.82 3.55 -8.42
N ASP A 134 11.62 3.01 -8.61
CA ASP A 134 10.86 3.08 -9.87
C ASP A 134 9.89 4.26 -9.91
N ALA A 135 9.35 4.62 -8.76
CA ALA A 135 8.45 5.76 -8.57
C ALA A 135 8.56 6.27 -7.12
N LEU A 136 7.90 7.37 -6.81
CA LEU A 136 7.82 7.91 -5.46
C LEU A 136 6.37 8.19 -5.08
N GLU A 137 5.95 7.77 -3.87
CA GLU A 137 4.67 8.19 -3.31
C GLU A 137 4.78 9.65 -2.86
N VAL A 138 4.30 10.56 -3.71
CA VAL A 138 4.37 12.00 -3.44
C VAL A 138 3.17 12.52 -2.66
N PHE A 139 2.09 11.75 -2.62
CA PHE A 139 0.92 12.07 -1.84
C PHE A 139 0.42 10.86 -1.06
N ASN A 140 0.52 10.94 0.26
CA ASN A 140 -0.05 9.99 1.20
C ASN A 140 -1.16 10.69 1.99
N ALA A 141 -2.39 10.15 1.95
CA ALA A 141 -3.53 10.77 2.62
C ALA A 141 -3.42 10.75 4.16
N ALA A 142 -2.66 9.79 4.69
CA ALA A 142 -2.45 9.58 6.13
C ALA A 142 -1.18 10.26 6.66
N THR A 143 -0.49 11.09 5.84
CA THR A 143 0.73 11.80 6.24
C THR A 143 0.51 12.61 7.52
N THR A 144 1.49 12.61 8.41
CA THR A 144 1.42 13.31 9.70
C THR A 144 1.41 14.82 9.50
N LEU A 145 2.23 15.33 8.61
CA LEU A 145 2.29 16.76 8.28
C LEU A 145 2.22 16.93 6.76
N ARG A 146 1.26 17.71 6.28
CA ARG A 146 1.04 17.95 4.84
C ARG A 146 2.28 18.43 4.08
N ARG A 147 3.21 19.11 4.74
CA ARG A 147 4.50 19.55 4.14
C ARG A 147 5.35 18.39 3.64
N TYR A 148 5.23 17.18 4.21
CA TYR A 148 5.98 16.02 3.75
C TYR A 148 5.56 15.61 2.33
N ASN A 149 4.27 15.64 2.01
CA ASN A 149 3.79 15.45 0.64
C ASN A 149 4.37 16.52 -0.31
N SER A 150 4.43 17.79 0.13
CA SER A 150 5.03 18.86 -0.69
C SER A 150 6.53 18.63 -0.92
N PHE A 151 7.26 18.14 0.08
CA PHE A 151 8.68 17.81 -0.07
C PHE A 151 8.88 16.64 -1.03
N ALA A 152 8.08 15.59 -0.89
CA ALA A 152 8.10 14.42 -1.78
C ALA A 152 7.79 14.81 -3.24
N PHE A 153 6.76 15.64 -3.45
CA PHE A 153 6.39 16.13 -4.77
C PHE A 153 7.53 16.94 -5.42
N ASN A 154 8.08 17.91 -4.70
CA ASN A 154 9.17 18.75 -5.22
C ASN A 154 10.43 17.92 -5.54
N TYR A 155 10.73 16.93 -4.69
CA TYR A 155 11.86 16.02 -4.93
C TYR A 155 11.63 15.19 -6.19
N ALA A 156 10.47 14.53 -6.33
CA ALA A 156 10.16 13.72 -7.50
C ALA A 156 10.17 14.57 -8.79
N GLN A 157 9.59 15.78 -8.74
CA GLN A 157 9.59 16.71 -9.86
C GLN A 157 11.01 17.11 -10.27
N SER A 158 11.89 17.43 -9.31
CA SER A 158 13.27 17.82 -9.59
C SER A 158 14.13 16.70 -10.19
N ARG A 159 13.72 15.44 -10.00
CA ARG A 159 14.43 14.24 -10.47
C ARG A 159 13.76 13.59 -11.68
N GLY A 160 12.61 14.09 -12.12
CA GLY A 160 11.82 13.46 -13.19
C GLY A 160 11.33 12.06 -12.83
N LEU A 161 11.10 11.77 -11.53
CA LEU A 161 10.61 10.48 -11.08
C LEU A 161 9.12 10.34 -11.35
N PRO A 162 8.65 9.15 -11.74
CA PRO A 162 7.23 8.81 -11.73
C PRO A 162 6.62 9.01 -10.33
N MET A 163 5.37 9.46 -10.28
CA MET A 163 4.70 9.85 -9.04
C MET A 163 3.48 8.98 -8.79
N THR A 164 3.25 8.61 -7.52
CA THR A 164 2.05 7.93 -7.06
C THR A 164 1.37 8.69 -5.93
N ALA A 165 0.08 8.43 -5.75
CA ALA A 165 -0.71 8.86 -4.61
C ALA A 165 -1.47 7.67 -4.04
N ALA A 166 -1.61 7.60 -2.72
CA ALA A 166 -2.30 6.52 -2.05
C ALA A 166 -2.92 6.95 -0.71
N SER A 167 -3.84 6.12 -0.21
CA SER A 167 -4.55 6.41 1.04
C SER A 167 -3.77 6.01 2.28
N ASP A 168 -2.93 4.98 2.19
CA ASP A 168 -2.30 4.31 3.34
C ASP A 168 -3.37 3.89 4.37
N ALA A 169 -4.42 3.27 3.83
CA ALA A 169 -5.62 2.93 4.58
C ALA A 169 -5.38 1.73 5.48
N HIS A 170 -5.66 1.88 6.77
CA HIS A 170 -5.64 0.81 7.76
C HIS A 170 -7.05 0.34 8.16
N HIS A 171 -8.09 0.90 7.50
CA HIS A 171 -9.48 0.47 7.61
C HIS A 171 -10.22 0.85 6.30
N TYR A 172 -11.24 0.06 5.96
CA TYR A 172 -12.00 0.21 4.72
C TYR A 172 -12.57 1.61 4.48
N GLY A 173 -12.91 2.36 5.54
CA GLY A 173 -13.45 3.71 5.43
C GLY A 173 -12.45 4.74 4.89
N ALA A 174 -11.14 4.53 5.11
CA ALA A 174 -10.07 5.41 4.64
C ALA A 174 -9.59 5.07 3.21
N LEU A 175 -9.79 3.83 2.77
CA LEU A 175 -9.38 3.35 1.45
C LEU A 175 -9.96 4.24 0.35
N GLY A 176 -9.15 4.58 -0.66
CA GLY A 176 -9.53 5.42 -1.78
C GLY A 176 -9.66 6.92 -1.42
N THR A 177 -9.17 7.36 -0.27
CA THR A 177 -9.10 8.80 0.04
C THR A 177 -8.11 9.51 -0.89
N ALA A 178 -7.02 8.85 -1.26
CA ALA A 178 -6.14 9.23 -2.36
C ALA A 178 -5.80 7.98 -3.17
N TYR A 179 -5.54 8.17 -4.46
CA TYR A 179 -5.21 7.08 -5.38
C TYR A 179 -4.51 7.60 -6.63
N THR A 180 -3.88 6.70 -7.37
CA THR A 180 -3.23 6.99 -8.65
C THR A 180 -4.19 6.66 -9.80
N ILE A 181 -4.26 7.54 -10.80
CA ILE A 181 -5.09 7.40 -11.99
C ILE A 181 -4.19 6.94 -13.12
N LEU A 182 -4.37 5.69 -13.55
CA LEU A 182 -3.50 5.02 -14.51
C LEU A 182 -4.17 4.97 -15.90
N ASN A 183 -3.57 5.64 -16.88
CA ASN A 183 -4.02 5.64 -18.26
C ASN A 183 -3.38 4.50 -19.04
N THR A 184 -3.94 3.30 -18.96
CA THR A 184 -3.51 2.13 -19.72
C THR A 184 -4.71 1.42 -20.35
N GLU A 185 -4.49 0.70 -21.44
CA GLU A 185 -5.48 -0.20 -22.06
C GLU A 185 -5.39 -1.61 -21.46
N ASP A 186 -4.24 -1.96 -20.88
CA ASP A 186 -4.01 -3.24 -20.21
C ASP A 186 -4.43 -3.16 -18.74
N PHE A 187 -5.62 -3.69 -18.45
CA PHE A 187 -6.14 -3.79 -17.08
C PHE A 187 -5.70 -5.09 -16.41
N SER A 188 -4.40 -5.19 -16.18
CA SER A 188 -3.75 -6.29 -15.47
C SER A 188 -2.70 -5.75 -14.51
N VAL A 189 -2.16 -6.60 -13.65
CA VAL A 189 -1.01 -6.23 -12.78
C VAL A 189 0.15 -5.72 -13.63
N GLN A 190 0.48 -6.38 -14.75
CA GLN A 190 1.57 -5.97 -15.63
C GLN A 190 1.32 -4.60 -16.28
N GLY A 191 0.08 -4.36 -16.74
CA GLY A 191 -0.30 -3.06 -17.31
C GLY A 191 -0.24 -1.93 -16.28
N VAL A 192 -0.62 -2.21 -15.02
CA VAL A 192 -0.48 -1.28 -13.89
C VAL A 192 0.99 -0.96 -13.62
N LEU A 193 1.87 -1.97 -13.51
CA LEU A 193 3.30 -1.75 -13.28
C LEU A 193 3.94 -0.93 -14.41
N ALA A 194 3.65 -1.28 -15.65
CA ALA A 194 4.18 -0.55 -16.81
C ALA A 194 3.69 0.91 -16.85
N GLN A 195 2.50 1.21 -16.35
CA GLN A 195 1.96 2.57 -16.30
C GLN A 195 2.48 3.38 -15.12
N ILE A 196 2.71 2.76 -13.94
CA ILE A 196 3.29 3.44 -12.77
C ILE A 196 4.63 4.10 -13.12
N CYS A 197 5.46 3.45 -13.94
CA CYS A 197 6.76 3.96 -14.39
C CYS A 197 6.67 5.16 -15.37
N LYS A 198 5.46 5.69 -15.62
CA LYS A 198 5.22 6.83 -16.51
C LYS A 198 4.67 8.02 -15.74
N SER A 199 4.26 9.06 -16.46
CA SER A 199 3.51 10.17 -15.87
C SER A 199 2.07 9.75 -15.58
N ASN A 200 1.64 9.96 -14.35
CA ASN A 200 0.31 9.60 -13.86
C ASN A 200 -0.44 10.81 -13.31
N GLU A 201 -1.76 10.79 -13.40
CA GLU A 201 -2.62 11.73 -12.68
C GLU A 201 -2.85 11.22 -11.25
N LEU A 202 -3.00 12.14 -10.31
CA LEU A 202 -3.11 11.84 -8.88
C LEU A 202 -4.40 12.40 -8.30
N SER A 203 -5.19 11.57 -7.66
CA SER A 203 -6.30 12.01 -6.81
C SER A 203 -5.77 12.24 -5.38
N GLN A 204 -5.93 13.46 -4.87
CA GLN A 204 -5.25 13.92 -3.67
C GLN A 204 -6.23 14.49 -2.64
N HIS A 205 -6.71 13.64 -1.73
CA HIS A 205 -7.53 14.05 -0.60
C HIS A 205 -6.92 13.58 0.71
N TYR A 206 -6.94 14.43 1.73
CA TYR A 206 -6.46 14.05 3.05
C TYR A 206 -7.55 13.35 3.86
N LEU A 207 -7.13 12.46 4.74
CA LEU A 207 -8.01 11.87 5.73
C LEU A 207 -8.66 12.97 6.59
N THR A 208 -9.95 12.81 6.88
CA THR A 208 -10.63 13.74 7.78
C THR A 208 -10.21 13.52 9.24
N PRO A 209 -10.36 14.52 10.13
CA PRO A 209 -10.09 14.32 11.56
C PRO A 209 -10.92 13.18 12.18
N ARG A 210 -12.12 12.91 11.64
CA ARG A 210 -12.97 11.78 12.08
C ARG A 210 -12.33 10.43 11.73
N ASP A 211 -11.72 10.31 10.56
CA ASP A 211 -11.02 9.08 10.14
C ASP A 211 -9.78 8.84 11.00
N SER A 212 -9.05 9.90 11.34
CA SER A 212 -7.89 9.82 12.24
C SER A 212 -8.29 9.38 13.65
N VAL A 213 -9.36 9.92 14.21
CA VAL A 213 -9.91 9.51 15.51
C VAL A 213 -10.38 8.05 15.46
N ARG A 214 -11.08 7.64 14.39
CA ARG A 214 -11.55 6.27 14.17
C ARG A 214 -10.38 5.29 14.09
N LYS A 215 -9.30 5.65 13.38
CA LYS A 215 -8.05 4.87 13.32
C LYS A 215 -7.47 4.65 14.73
N THR A 216 -7.31 5.73 15.50
CA THR A 216 -6.77 5.68 16.87
C THR A 216 -7.64 4.83 17.79
N TRP A 217 -8.97 5.00 17.74
CA TRP A 217 -9.93 4.23 18.51
C TRP A 217 -9.88 2.74 18.18
N ASN A 218 -9.87 2.41 16.89
CA ASN A 218 -9.80 1.02 16.41
C ASN A 218 -8.48 0.36 16.82
N ASN A 219 -7.35 1.06 16.70
CA ASN A 219 -6.05 0.56 17.17
C ASN A 219 -6.03 0.30 18.67
N TRP A 220 -6.62 1.20 19.46
CA TRP A 220 -6.71 1.02 20.92
C TRP A 220 -7.60 -0.17 21.31
N MET A 221 -8.75 -0.33 20.64
CA MET A 221 -9.64 -1.48 20.86
C MET A 221 -8.98 -2.80 20.47
N ARG A 222 -8.23 -2.82 19.36
CA ARG A 222 -7.47 -3.99 18.90
C ARG A 222 -6.38 -4.38 19.91
N LEU A 223 -5.60 -3.42 20.39
CA LEU A 223 -4.57 -3.67 21.41
C LEU A 223 -5.17 -4.27 22.70
N ARG A 224 -6.38 -3.85 23.08
CA ARG A 224 -7.10 -4.47 24.20
C ARG A 224 -7.58 -5.88 23.91
N ARG A 225 -8.02 -6.19 22.68
CA ARG A 225 -8.41 -7.55 22.28
C ARG A 225 -7.20 -8.49 22.21
N ARG A 226 -6.08 -8.04 21.60
CA ARG A 226 -4.83 -8.83 21.53
C ARG A 226 -4.28 -9.23 22.90
N LYS A 227 -4.42 -8.41 23.93
CA LYS A 227 -4.02 -8.76 25.30
C LYS A 227 -4.82 -9.90 25.92
N LYS A 228 -5.94 -10.29 25.33
CA LYS A 228 -6.86 -11.33 25.83
C LYS A 228 -6.80 -12.65 25.08
N LEU A 229 -6.06 -12.72 23.95
CA LEU A 229 -5.98 -13.90 23.08
C LEU A 229 -4.54 -14.41 22.97
N PRO A 230 -4.32 -15.74 22.95
CA PRO A 230 -3.04 -16.32 22.56
C PRO A 230 -2.65 -15.87 21.15
N ALA A 231 -1.36 -15.64 20.89
CA ALA A 231 -0.86 -15.00 19.67
C ALA A 231 -1.25 -15.74 18.36
N ALA A 232 -1.48 -17.06 18.41
CA ALA A 232 -1.89 -17.88 17.27
C ALA A 232 -3.38 -17.72 16.92
N GLU A 233 -4.26 -17.53 17.90
CA GLU A 233 -5.71 -17.37 17.70
C GLU A 233 -6.08 -15.94 17.27
N ALA A 234 -5.27 -14.95 17.66
CA ALA A 234 -5.53 -13.54 17.34
C ALA A 234 -5.49 -13.22 15.83
N LYS A 235 -4.82 -14.05 15.02
CA LYS A 235 -4.73 -13.86 13.56
C LYS A 235 -6.01 -14.25 12.80
N PHE A 236 -6.81 -15.16 13.33
CA PHE A 236 -7.92 -15.80 12.59
C PHE A 236 -9.31 -15.62 13.21
N GLU A 237 -9.43 -15.03 14.40
CA GLU A 237 -10.71 -14.88 15.09
C GLU A 237 -11.75 -14.04 14.31
N HIS A 238 -11.30 -13.17 13.40
CA HIS A 238 -12.18 -12.36 12.55
C HIS A 238 -12.70 -13.10 11.33
N LEU A 239 -12.11 -14.25 10.97
CA LEU A 239 -12.52 -15.08 9.83
C LEU A 239 -13.68 -16.04 10.19
N ASP A 240 -13.80 -16.44 11.47
CA ASP A 240 -14.81 -17.40 11.95
C ASP A 240 -16.17 -16.78 12.34
N LYS A 241 -16.31 -15.46 12.27
CA LYS A 241 -17.53 -14.76 12.71
C LYS A 241 -18.40 -14.24 11.57
N ARG A 242 -18.40 -14.93 10.41
CA ARG A 242 -19.37 -14.68 9.33
C ARG A 242 -20.17 -15.91 9.01
#